data_da25f236469caa84a1c977f7edf382e4
#
_entry.id   da25f236469caa84a1c977f7edf382e4
#
_cell.length_a   1.000
_cell.length_b   1.000
_cell.length_c   1.000
_cell.angle_alpha   90.00
_cell.angle_beta   90.00
_cell.angle_gamma   90.00
#
_symmetry.space_group_name_H-M   'P 1'
#
loop_
_entity.id
_entity.type
_entity.pdbx_description
1 polymer ?
#
loop_
_entity_poly.entity_id
_entity_poly.type
_entity_poly.pdbx_seq_one_letter_code
_entity_poly.pdbx_strand_id
1 'polypeptide(L)'
;MNWEEIKKRHESLKMKTHAEEMALESLKEQKSKQEMELFKVQRENYNKKVVKELLEKSSDEARKNGKEVLEKTATNSVQMVLGDKYSVQIKLDSQRGVPTADVDIVKDTSKGKMVIEAMEEGGGIRDILSLSTFVSNGMLVGEDNKSPNFFDEPTKFVSAEHKPAVANFMKELVDYTEKQTMLVTHDLEYLPSVGDTVYLVEIEDGVSKMTKQ
;
A
#
# COMPACT_ATOMS: atom_id res chain seq x y z
N MET A 1 43.79 -68.59 40.30
CA MET A 1 42.95 -68.25 39.11
C MET A 1 43.24 -69.34 38.09
N ASN A 2 42.20 -70.13 37.78
CA ASN A 2 42.33 -71.31 36.89
C ASN A 2 42.42 -70.80 35.41
N TRP A 3 43.10 -71.50 34.52
CA TRP A 3 43.29 -71.16 33.11
C TRP A 3 41.95 -70.98 32.37
N GLU A 4 40.95 -71.70 32.70
CA GLU A 4 39.59 -71.64 32.17
C GLU A 4 38.88 -70.29 32.53
N GLU A 5 39.09 -69.81 33.76
CA GLU A 5 38.57 -68.49 34.22
C GLU A 5 39.22 -67.34 33.46
N ILE A 6 40.51 -67.42 33.17
CA ILE A 6 41.26 -66.43 32.40
C ILE A 6 40.72 -66.39 30.96
N LYS A 7 40.50 -67.54 30.35
CA LYS A 7 40.01 -67.69 29.03
C LYS A 7 38.57 -67.14 28.88
N LYS A 8 37.65 -67.45 29.78
CA LYS A 8 36.30 -66.90 29.82
C LYS A 8 36.29 -65.36 29.97
N ARG A 9 37.21 -64.88 30.86
CA ARG A 9 37.32 -63.42 31.06
C ARG A 9 37.86 -62.71 29.81
N HIS A 10 38.82 -63.32 29.14
CA HIS A 10 39.34 -62.81 27.86
C HIS A 10 38.31 -62.78 26.79
N GLU A 11 37.50 -63.84 26.58
CA GLU A 11 36.39 -63.87 25.62
C GLU A 11 35.32 -62.84 25.95
N SER A 12 34.94 -62.69 27.21
CA SER A 12 33.97 -61.67 27.64
C SER A 12 34.50 -60.25 27.41
N LEU A 13 35.76 -59.97 27.63
CA LEU A 13 36.38 -58.67 27.34
C LEU A 13 36.40 -58.42 25.82
N LYS A 14 36.74 -59.40 25.00
CA LYS A 14 36.76 -59.30 23.56
C LYS A 14 35.36 -59.01 22.97
N MET A 15 34.31 -59.65 23.53
CA MET A 15 32.94 -59.33 23.13
C MET A 15 32.52 -57.92 23.54
N LYS A 16 32.92 -57.45 24.72
CA LYS A 16 32.62 -56.07 25.16
C LYS A 16 33.31 -55.02 24.29
N THR A 17 34.64 -55.20 24.03
CA THR A 17 35.36 -54.27 23.15
C THR A 17 34.76 -54.23 21.73
N HIS A 18 34.37 -55.36 21.16
CA HIS A 18 33.73 -55.40 19.86
C HIS A 18 32.34 -54.70 19.88
N ALA A 19 31.56 -54.90 20.90
CA ALA A 19 30.27 -54.21 21.08
C ALA A 19 30.44 -52.68 21.23
N GLU A 20 31.46 -52.25 21.96
CA GLU A 20 31.80 -50.83 22.13
C GLU A 20 32.30 -50.20 20.81
N GLU A 21 33.12 -50.94 20.02
CA GLU A 21 33.58 -50.51 18.69
C GLU A 21 32.40 -50.33 17.74
N MET A 22 31.46 -51.28 17.67
CA MET A 22 30.26 -51.16 16.86
C MET A 22 29.37 -50.00 17.28
N ALA A 23 29.21 -49.79 18.61
CA ALA A 23 28.45 -48.66 19.13
C ALA A 23 29.10 -47.31 18.76
N LEU A 24 30.42 -47.23 18.85
CA LEU A 24 31.18 -46.04 18.47
C LEU A 24 31.04 -45.73 16.98
N GLU A 25 31.09 -46.76 16.12
CA GLU A 25 30.92 -46.59 14.68
C GLU A 25 29.51 -46.10 14.33
N SER A 26 28.48 -46.68 14.96
CA SER A 26 27.09 -46.24 14.83
C SER A 26 26.90 -44.75 15.26
N LEU A 27 27.51 -44.38 16.39
CA LEU A 27 27.46 -42.99 16.87
C LEU A 27 28.19 -42.00 15.93
N LYS A 28 29.29 -42.42 15.33
CA LYS A 28 30.01 -41.61 14.33
C LYS A 28 29.14 -41.40 13.07
N GLU A 29 28.44 -42.44 12.58
CA GLU A 29 27.54 -42.31 11.49
C GLU A 29 26.34 -41.40 11.79
N GLN A 30 25.74 -41.54 12.98
CA GLN A 30 24.65 -40.68 13.43
C GLN A 30 25.10 -39.21 13.51
N LYS A 31 26.27 -38.96 14.09
CA LYS A 31 26.87 -37.65 14.18
C LYS A 31 27.05 -37.02 12.80
N SER A 32 27.65 -37.77 11.85
CA SER A 32 27.85 -37.30 10.47
C SER A 32 26.54 -36.96 9.77
N LYS A 33 25.49 -37.78 9.95
CA LYS A 33 24.14 -37.49 9.42
C LYS A 33 23.54 -36.21 10.01
N GLN A 34 23.65 -36.05 11.33
CA GLN A 34 23.15 -34.84 12.01
C GLN A 34 23.92 -33.57 11.59
N GLU A 35 25.22 -33.66 11.41
CA GLU A 35 26.05 -32.55 10.93
C GLU A 35 25.64 -32.11 9.49
N MET A 36 25.37 -33.08 8.61
CA MET A 36 24.88 -32.78 7.26
C MET A 36 23.48 -32.15 7.31
N GLU A 37 22.60 -32.63 8.13
CA GLU A 37 21.26 -32.06 8.30
C GLU A 37 21.29 -30.65 8.87
N LEU A 38 22.12 -30.43 9.88
CA LEU A 38 22.36 -29.11 10.44
C LEU A 38 22.88 -28.13 9.38
N PHE A 39 23.84 -28.55 8.56
CA PHE A 39 24.37 -27.71 7.47
C PHE A 39 23.28 -27.33 6.45
N LYS A 40 22.40 -28.28 6.07
CA LYS A 40 21.28 -28.01 5.19
C LYS A 40 20.32 -26.96 5.78
N VAL A 41 19.92 -27.16 7.04
CA VAL A 41 19.01 -26.23 7.74
C VAL A 41 19.64 -24.84 7.90
N GLN A 42 20.91 -24.77 8.22
CA GLN A 42 21.64 -23.48 8.31
C GLN A 42 21.67 -22.76 6.97
N ARG A 43 21.93 -23.48 5.86
CA ARG A 43 21.93 -22.91 4.51
C ARG A 43 20.54 -22.42 4.10
N GLU A 44 19.50 -23.19 4.40
CA GLU A 44 18.12 -22.77 4.13
C GLU A 44 17.72 -21.52 4.92
N ASN A 45 18.08 -21.48 6.19
CA ASN A 45 17.81 -20.32 7.03
C ASN A 45 18.54 -19.07 6.54
N TYR A 46 19.79 -19.21 6.12
CA TYR A 46 20.54 -18.12 5.51
C TYR A 46 19.86 -17.61 4.24
N ASN A 47 19.47 -18.51 3.33
CA ASN A 47 18.77 -18.13 2.10
C ASN A 47 17.43 -17.42 2.39
N LYS A 48 16.65 -17.94 3.35
CA LYS A 48 15.39 -17.31 3.78
C LYS A 48 15.62 -15.90 4.34
N LYS A 49 16.69 -15.71 5.10
CA LYS A 49 17.06 -14.40 5.64
C LYS A 49 17.41 -13.41 4.53
N VAL A 50 18.21 -13.82 3.55
CA VAL A 50 18.58 -12.98 2.41
C VAL A 50 17.36 -12.61 1.58
N VAL A 51 16.48 -13.57 1.28
CA VAL A 51 15.23 -13.31 0.55
C VAL A 51 14.34 -12.33 1.33
N LYS A 52 14.21 -12.50 2.64
CA LYS A 52 13.44 -11.58 3.49
C LYS A 52 13.99 -10.15 3.42
N GLU A 53 15.30 -9.98 3.57
CA GLU A 53 15.95 -8.65 3.48
C GLU A 53 15.76 -8.00 2.11
N LEU A 54 15.82 -8.78 1.02
CA LEU A 54 15.57 -8.26 -0.32
C LEU A 54 14.11 -7.82 -0.51
N LEU A 55 13.16 -8.62 -0.02
CA LEU A 55 11.73 -8.29 -0.08
C LEU A 55 11.40 -7.04 0.75
N GLU A 56 11.97 -6.91 1.93
CA GLU A 56 11.80 -5.73 2.80
C GLU A 56 12.34 -4.48 2.09
N LYS A 57 13.56 -4.50 1.57
CA LYS A 57 14.13 -3.37 0.81
C LYS A 57 13.31 -3.00 -0.42
N SER A 58 12.90 -3.99 -1.21
CA SER A 58 12.06 -3.75 -2.39
C SER A 58 10.71 -3.14 -2.02
N SER A 59 10.09 -3.62 -0.94
CA SER A 59 8.83 -3.08 -0.42
C SER A 59 8.97 -1.64 0.06
N ASP A 60 10.06 -1.33 0.78
CA ASP A 60 10.31 0.03 1.28
C ASP A 60 10.57 1.01 0.13
N GLU A 61 11.30 0.59 -0.89
CA GLU A 61 11.53 1.41 -2.09
C GLU A 61 10.24 1.63 -2.89
N ALA A 62 9.43 0.59 -3.07
CA ALA A 62 8.14 0.72 -3.73
C ALA A 62 7.19 1.67 -2.98
N ARG A 63 7.15 1.59 -1.64
CA ARG A 63 6.39 2.52 -0.79
C ARG A 63 6.87 3.96 -0.92
N LYS A 64 8.19 4.17 -0.93
CA LYS A 64 8.78 5.50 -1.09
C LYS A 64 8.41 6.11 -2.44
N ASN A 65 8.57 5.36 -3.52
CA ASN A 65 8.21 5.80 -4.86
C ASN A 65 6.71 6.08 -4.98
N GLY A 66 5.86 5.19 -4.47
CA GLY A 66 4.41 5.40 -4.42
C GLY A 66 4.02 6.65 -3.64
N LYS A 67 4.64 6.88 -2.48
CA LYS A 67 4.45 8.09 -1.68
C LYS A 67 4.78 9.36 -2.49
N GLU A 68 5.95 9.40 -3.13
CA GLU A 68 6.40 10.58 -3.92
C GLU A 68 5.42 10.90 -5.06
N VAL A 69 4.92 9.88 -5.75
CA VAL A 69 3.90 10.05 -6.81
C VAL A 69 2.60 10.59 -6.22
N LEU A 70 2.11 9.99 -5.15
CA LEU A 70 0.86 10.40 -4.49
C LEU A 70 0.96 11.83 -3.95
N GLU A 71 2.04 12.19 -3.24
CA GLU A 71 2.26 13.54 -2.72
C GLU A 71 2.28 14.59 -3.84
N LYS A 72 3.00 14.30 -4.92
CA LYS A 72 3.10 15.20 -6.08
C LYS A 72 1.74 15.40 -6.74
N THR A 73 1.02 14.33 -7.02
CA THR A 73 -0.29 14.41 -7.70
C THR A 73 -1.32 15.09 -6.82
N ALA A 74 -1.39 14.72 -5.53
CA ALA A 74 -2.30 15.36 -4.59
C ALA A 74 -1.97 16.85 -4.39
N THR A 75 -0.68 17.21 -4.32
CA THR A 75 -0.26 18.61 -4.23
C THR A 75 -0.70 19.40 -5.46
N ASN A 76 -0.45 18.89 -6.65
CA ASN A 76 -0.88 19.56 -7.89
C ASN A 76 -2.40 19.80 -7.91
N SER A 77 -3.18 18.78 -7.55
CA SER A 77 -4.63 18.87 -7.52
C SER A 77 -5.14 19.91 -6.51
N VAL A 78 -4.54 19.91 -5.31
CA VAL A 78 -4.88 20.89 -4.26
C VAL A 78 -4.48 22.29 -4.70
N GLN A 79 -3.33 22.48 -5.34
CA GLN A 79 -2.86 23.76 -5.85
C GLN A 79 -3.74 24.32 -6.97
N MET A 80 -4.25 23.47 -7.85
CA MET A 80 -5.20 23.89 -8.90
C MET A 80 -6.48 24.51 -8.33
N VAL A 81 -6.92 24.04 -7.18
CA VAL A 81 -8.18 24.50 -6.56
C VAL A 81 -7.96 25.58 -5.51
N LEU A 82 -6.95 25.42 -4.63
CA LEU A 82 -6.73 26.27 -3.48
C LEU A 82 -5.57 27.26 -3.65
N GLY A 83 -4.76 27.09 -4.72
CA GLY A 83 -3.58 27.91 -5.01
C GLY A 83 -2.27 27.35 -4.46
N ASP A 84 -1.16 27.95 -4.92
CA ASP A 84 0.23 27.46 -4.74
C ASP A 84 0.75 27.40 -3.30
N LYS A 85 0.01 28.00 -2.37
CA LYS A 85 0.39 28.00 -0.95
C LYS A 85 0.15 26.67 -0.24
N TYR A 86 -0.52 25.74 -0.90
CA TYR A 86 -0.88 24.45 -0.32
C TYR A 86 -0.03 23.35 -0.92
N SER A 87 0.36 22.40 -0.09
CA SER A 87 0.99 21.13 -0.51
C SER A 87 0.50 19.99 0.35
N VAL A 88 0.61 18.77 -0.15
CA VAL A 88 0.22 17.55 0.55
C VAL A 88 1.46 16.78 0.96
N GLN A 89 1.48 16.31 2.20
CA GLN A 89 2.53 15.47 2.76
C GLN A 89 1.93 14.17 3.27
N ILE A 90 2.52 13.03 2.89
CA ILE A 90 2.12 11.71 3.36
C ILE A 90 3.16 11.20 4.34
N LYS A 91 2.73 10.85 5.54
CA LYS A 91 3.56 10.21 6.55
C LYS A 91 3.32 8.72 6.51
N LEU A 92 4.36 7.96 6.19
CA LEU A 92 4.30 6.50 6.26
C LEU A 92 4.80 6.04 7.63
N ASP A 93 4.01 5.24 8.31
CA ASP A 93 4.34 4.65 9.60
C ASP A 93 3.98 3.16 9.61
N SER A 94 4.25 2.50 10.71
CA SER A 94 3.90 1.11 10.94
C SER A 94 3.36 0.93 12.35
N GLN A 95 2.07 0.67 12.46
CA GLN A 95 1.44 0.39 13.76
C GLN A 95 1.24 -1.12 13.92
N ARG A 96 1.90 -1.70 14.91
CA ARG A 96 1.85 -3.15 15.21
C ARG A 96 2.20 -4.04 14.02
N GLY A 97 3.14 -3.61 13.16
CA GLY A 97 3.54 -4.33 11.96
C GLY A 97 2.59 -4.18 10.77
N VAL A 98 1.55 -3.36 10.88
CA VAL A 98 0.66 -2.99 9.77
C VAL A 98 1.08 -1.62 9.25
N PRO A 99 1.39 -1.47 7.95
CA PRO A 99 1.70 -0.18 7.36
C PRO A 99 0.50 0.77 7.47
N THR A 100 0.76 2.00 7.92
CA THR A 100 -0.23 3.09 7.97
C THR A 100 0.29 4.28 7.16
N ALA A 101 -0.63 5.09 6.68
CA ALA A 101 -0.34 6.32 5.97
C ALA A 101 -1.26 7.43 6.47
N ASP A 102 -0.67 8.51 6.98
CA ASP A 102 -1.40 9.70 7.37
C ASP A 102 -1.17 10.79 6.32
N VAL A 103 -2.20 11.56 6.01
CA VAL A 103 -2.16 12.63 5.01
C VAL A 103 -2.31 13.96 5.71
N ASP A 104 -1.31 14.83 5.55
CA ASP A 104 -1.30 16.19 6.06
C ASP A 104 -1.38 17.19 4.91
N ILE A 105 -1.98 18.34 5.20
CA ILE A 105 -1.93 19.52 4.36
C ILE A 105 -0.93 20.50 4.95
N VAL A 106 0.00 20.95 4.13
CA VAL A 106 0.97 21.95 4.49
C VAL A 106 0.58 23.26 3.81
N LYS A 107 0.36 24.29 4.60
CA LYS A 107 0.04 25.64 4.12
C LYS A 107 1.21 26.56 4.38
N ASP A 108 1.73 27.20 3.34
CA ASP A 108 2.75 28.24 3.45
C ASP A 108 2.10 29.55 3.90
N THR A 109 2.53 30.05 5.05
CA THR A 109 2.05 31.31 5.63
C THR A 109 3.18 32.31 5.80
N SER A 110 2.86 33.59 6.00
CA SER A 110 3.86 34.62 6.30
C SER A 110 4.67 34.36 7.57
N LYS A 111 4.20 33.46 8.45
CA LYS A 111 4.86 33.06 9.70
C LYS A 111 5.58 31.72 9.60
N GLY A 112 5.57 31.07 8.43
CA GLY A 112 6.17 29.76 8.18
C GLY A 112 5.16 28.71 7.72
N LYS A 113 5.60 27.46 7.67
CA LYS A 113 4.75 26.33 7.26
C LYS A 113 3.84 25.91 8.42
N MET A 114 2.55 25.83 8.13
CA MET A 114 1.54 25.28 9.03
C MET A 114 1.14 23.91 8.52
N VAL A 115 1.25 22.88 9.35
CA VAL A 115 0.84 21.50 9.04
C VAL A 115 -0.48 21.24 9.72
N ILE A 116 -1.44 20.75 8.98
CA ILE A 116 -2.81 20.48 9.43
C ILE A 116 -3.15 19.06 8.98
N GLU A 117 -3.64 18.26 9.90
CA GLU A 117 -4.15 16.93 9.53
C GLU A 117 -5.33 17.08 8.57
N ALA A 118 -5.33 16.31 7.47
CA ALA A 118 -6.39 16.40 6.47
C ALA A 118 -7.80 16.13 7.04
N MET A 119 -7.87 15.38 8.14
CA MET A 119 -9.13 15.07 8.83
C MET A 119 -9.66 16.24 9.66
N GLU A 120 -8.81 17.20 10.06
CA GLU A 120 -9.19 18.37 10.86
C GLU A 120 -9.58 19.57 9.99
N GLU A 121 -9.25 19.55 8.70
CA GLU A 121 -9.63 20.58 7.75
C GLU A 121 -11.08 20.49 7.29
N GLY A 122 -11.59 21.60 6.74
CA GLY A 122 -12.96 21.70 6.24
C GLY A 122 -13.27 20.66 5.15
N GLY A 123 -14.55 20.31 5.03
CA GLY A 123 -15.04 19.28 4.10
C GLY A 123 -14.56 19.45 2.66
N GLY A 124 -14.46 20.69 2.17
CA GLY A 124 -14.04 20.97 0.80
C GLY A 124 -12.61 20.51 0.48
N ILE A 125 -11.69 20.69 1.42
CA ILE A 125 -10.30 20.21 1.24
C ILE A 125 -10.25 18.68 1.23
N ARG A 126 -11.05 18.02 2.08
CA ARG A 126 -11.17 16.56 2.08
C ARG A 126 -11.74 16.02 0.76
N ASP A 127 -12.73 16.69 0.19
CA ASP A 127 -13.30 16.32 -1.10
C ASP A 127 -12.24 16.35 -2.19
N ILE A 128 -11.45 17.44 -2.27
CA ILE A 128 -10.36 17.59 -3.25
C ILE A 128 -9.28 16.52 -3.06
N LEU A 129 -8.87 16.26 -1.81
CA LEU A 129 -7.90 15.21 -1.50
C LEU A 129 -8.40 13.81 -1.87
N SER A 130 -9.68 13.53 -1.59
CA SER A 130 -10.28 12.24 -1.94
C SER A 130 -10.29 12.02 -3.44
N LEU A 131 -10.67 13.03 -4.22
CA LEU A 131 -10.61 12.99 -5.69
C LEU A 131 -9.18 12.80 -6.19
N SER A 132 -8.23 13.58 -5.65
CA SER A 132 -6.82 13.50 -6.01
C SER A 132 -6.23 12.12 -5.74
N THR A 133 -6.55 11.56 -4.56
CA THR A 133 -6.09 10.22 -4.16
C THR A 133 -6.69 9.14 -5.05
N PHE A 134 -7.97 9.26 -5.38
CA PHE A 134 -8.65 8.33 -6.28
C PHE A 134 -7.97 8.31 -7.66
N VAL A 135 -7.67 9.47 -8.21
CA VAL A 135 -6.99 9.60 -9.52
C VAL A 135 -5.58 9.05 -9.46
N SER A 136 -4.82 9.43 -8.42
CA SER A 136 -3.46 8.95 -8.24
C SER A 136 -3.37 7.43 -8.12
N ASN A 137 -4.32 6.82 -7.40
CA ASN A 137 -4.43 5.36 -7.32
C ASN A 137 -4.76 4.75 -8.69
N GLY A 138 -5.65 5.38 -9.45
CA GLY A 138 -5.95 4.94 -10.81
C GLY A 138 -4.74 4.93 -11.73
N MET A 139 -3.85 5.92 -11.59
CA MET A 139 -2.58 5.98 -12.32
C MET A 139 -1.58 4.89 -11.89
N LEU A 140 -1.51 4.59 -10.60
CA LEU A 140 -0.59 3.56 -10.07
C LEU A 140 -1.00 2.13 -10.44
N VAL A 141 -2.29 1.88 -10.62
CA VAL A 141 -2.81 0.54 -10.98
C VAL A 141 -2.57 0.19 -12.46
N GLY A 142 -2.17 1.17 -13.30
CA GLY A 142 -1.76 0.94 -14.67
C GLY A 142 -2.82 1.27 -15.73
N GLU A 143 -2.35 1.41 -16.97
CA GLU A 143 -3.12 1.88 -18.12
C GLU A 143 -4.27 0.94 -18.57
N ASP A 144 -4.25 -0.33 -18.16
CA ASP A 144 -5.25 -1.32 -18.59
C ASP A 144 -6.63 -1.15 -17.91
N ASN A 145 -6.75 -0.28 -16.91
CA ASN A 145 -8.03 -0.04 -16.25
C ASN A 145 -8.89 0.95 -17.03
N LYS A 146 -9.61 0.45 -18.02
CA LYS A 146 -10.60 1.22 -18.84
C LYS A 146 -11.99 1.35 -18.19
N SER A 147 -12.14 0.93 -16.95
CA SER A 147 -13.41 1.04 -16.24
C SER A 147 -13.83 2.51 -16.10
N PRO A 148 -15.11 2.86 -16.30
CA PRO A 148 -15.59 4.22 -16.10
C PRO A 148 -15.51 4.64 -14.65
N ASN A 149 -15.34 5.94 -14.43
CA ASN A 149 -15.38 6.55 -13.11
C ASN A 149 -16.82 6.92 -12.75
N PHE A 150 -17.22 6.70 -11.51
CA PHE A 150 -18.52 7.11 -10.98
C PHE A 150 -18.29 7.95 -9.73
N PHE A 151 -18.82 9.16 -9.73
CA PHE A 151 -18.74 10.08 -8.62
C PHE A 151 -20.13 10.51 -8.18
N ASP A 152 -20.41 10.40 -6.90
CA ASP A 152 -21.63 10.88 -6.27
C ASP A 152 -21.28 12.04 -5.32
N GLU A 153 -21.76 13.24 -5.67
CA GLU A 153 -21.53 14.48 -4.92
C GLU A 153 -20.06 14.72 -4.50
N PRO A 154 -19.08 14.57 -5.40
CA PRO A 154 -17.67 14.54 -5.04
C PRO A 154 -17.12 15.88 -4.51
N THR A 155 -17.88 16.96 -4.68
CA THR A 155 -17.50 18.34 -4.34
C THR A 155 -18.51 19.03 -3.43
N LYS A 156 -19.31 18.24 -2.71
CA LYS A 156 -20.45 18.71 -1.91
C LYS A 156 -20.06 19.81 -0.91
N PHE A 157 -18.90 19.69 -0.28
CA PHE A 157 -18.45 20.59 0.77
C PHE A 157 -17.50 21.68 0.29
N VAL A 158 -17.23 21.76 -1.02
CA VAL A 158 -16.41 22.83 -1.57
C VAL A 158 -17.19 24.14 -1.57
N SER A 159 -16.52 25.20 -1.06
CA SER A 159 -17.12 26.53 -1.03
C SER A 159 -17.37 27.09 -2.43
N ALA A 160 -18.37 27.96 -2.57
CA ALA A 160 -18.78 28.51 -3.87
C ALA A 160 -17.63 29.20 -4.61
N GLU A 161 -16.71 29.85 -3.90
CA GLU A 161 -15.55 30.54 -4.49
C GLU A 161 -14.57 29.60 -5.21
N HIS A 162 -14.50 28.32 -4.81
CA HIS A 162 -13.62 27.33 -5.40
C HIS A 162 -14.30 26.41 -6.42
N LYS A 163 -15.61 26.45 -6.54
CA LYS A 163 -16.37 25.62 -7.50
C LYS A 163 -15.91 25.74 -8.97
N PRO A 164 -15.61 26.94 -9.50
CA PRO A 164 -15.10 27.05 -10.86
C PRO A 164 -13.76 26.34 -11.05
N ALA A 165 -12.88 26.45 -10.07
CA ALA A 165 -11.58 25.78 -10.10
C ALA A 165 -11.72 24.25 -10.01
N VAL A 166 -12.66 23.76 -9.20
CA VAL A 166 -12.98 22.33 -9.11
C VAL A 166 -13.58 21.80 -10.41
N ALA A 167 -14.46 22.55 -11.06
CA ALA A 167 -15.02 22.15 -12.36
C ALA A 167 -13.91 22.00 -13.41
N ASN A 168 -12.98 22.95 -13.49
CA ASN A 168 -11.81 22.84 -14.35
C ASN A 168 -10.91 21.65 -13.99
N PHE A 169 -10.67 21.43 -12.70
CA PHE A 169 -9.92 20.27 -12.21
C PHE A 169 -10.58 18.94 -12.64
N MET A 170 -11.90 18.83 -12.50
CA MET A 170 -12.64 17.65 -12.94
C MET A 170 -12.53 17.41 -14.45
N LYS A 171 -12.57 18.49 -15.25
CA LYS A 171 -12.38 18.39 -16.70
C LYS A 171 -10.97 17.91 -17.05
N GLU A 172 -9.93 18.53 -16.50
CA GLU A 172 -8.55 18.10 -16.72
C GLU A 172 -8.30 16.65 -16.29
N LEU A 173 -8.95 16.22 -15.21
CA LEU A 173 -8.90 14.85 -14.71
C LEU A 173 -9.48 13.86 -15.73
N VAL A 174 -10.62 14.18 -16.32
CA VAL A 174 -11.26 13.35 -17.36
C VAL A 174 -10.38 13.31 -18.61
N ASP A 175 -9.91 14.46 -19.06
CA ASP A 175 -9.05 14.59 -20.23
C ASP A 175 -7.72 13.82 -20.04
N TYR A 176 -7.15 13.88 -18.85
CA TYR A 176 -5.91 13.18 -18.55
C TYR A 176 -6.07 11.66 -18.46
N THR A 177 -7.18 11.19 -17.86
CA THR A 177 -7.39 9.74 -17.66
C THR A 177 -7.99 9.07 -18.91
N GLU A 178 -8.52 9.85 -19.85
CA GLU A 178 -9.26 9.36 -21.04
C GLU A 178 -10.39 8.38 -20.70
N LYS A 179 -10.90 8.45 -19.45
CA LYS A 179 -11.95 7.55 -18.96
C LYS A 179 -13.30 8.20 -19.02
N GLN A 180 -14.28 7.42 -19.46
CA GLN A 180 -15.67 7.84 -19.28
C GLN A 180 -15.93 8.12 -17.80
N THR A 181 -16.42 9.31 -17.50
CA THR A 181 -16.72 9.71 -16.12
C THR A 181 -18.19 10.08 -16.01
N MET A 182 -18.86 9.48 -15.05
CA MET A 182 -20.25 9.80 -14.71
C MET A 182 -20.25 10.47 -13.33
N LEU A 183 -20.89 11.64 -13.29
CA LEU A 183 -20.98 12.48 -12.10
C LEU A 183 -22.45 12.70 -11.74
N VAL A 184 -22.81 12.46 -10.49
CA VAL A 184 -24.09 12.88 -9.91
C VAL A 184 -23.83 14.06 -8.99
N THR A 185 -24.58 15.15 -9.19
CA THR A 185 -24.41 16.37 -8.39
C THR A 185 -25.69 17.19 -8.33
N HIS A 186 -25.84 17.96 -7.26
CA HIS A 186 -26.85 19.00 -7.13
C HIS A 186 -26.33 20.39 -7.55
N ASP A 187 -25.07 20.50 -7.95
CA ASP A 187 -24.53 21.72 -8.55
C ASP A 187 -25.10 21.91 -9.95
N LEU A 188 -25.89 22.95 -10.14
CA LEU A 188 -26.55 23.25 -11.41
C LEU A 188 -25.79 24.27 -12.26
N GLU A 189 -24.70 24.82 -11.78
CA GLU A 189 -24.00 25.94 -12.41
C GLU A 189 -22.64 25.54 -12.98
N TYR A 190 -21.73 25.05 -12.14
CA TYR A 190 -20.32 24.90 -12.54
C TYR A 190 -20.01 23.55 -13.15
N LEU A 191 -20.38 22.46 -12.48
CA LEU A 191 -20.08 21.11 -12.98
C LEU A 191 -20.80 20.79 -14.31
N PRO A 192 -22.07 21.19 -14.52
CA PRO A 192 -22.69 21.01 -15.82
C PRO A 192 -22.00 21.75 -16.97
N SER A 193 -21.36 22.89 -16.68
CA SER A 193 -20.67 23.69 -17.71
C SER A 193 -19.46 23.02 -18.35
N VAL A 194 -18.89 22.00 -17.69
CA VAL A 194 -17.71 21.24 -18.17
C VAL A 194 -18.06 19.83 -18.65
N GLY A 195 -19.33 19.41 -18.52
CA GLY A 195 -19.78 18.09 -18.94
C GLY A 195 -20.11 18.05 -20.46
N ASP A 196 -19.70 16.97 -21.13
CA ASP A 196 -20.05 16.75 -22.56
C ASP A 196 -21.55 16.46 -22.75
N THR A 197 -22.17 15.83 -21.74
CA THR A 197 -23.59 15.50 -21.76
C THR A 197 -24.17 15.68 -20.37
N VAL A 198 -25.22 16.47 -20.26
CA VAL A 198 -25.87 16.78 -18.99
C VAL A 198 -27.32 16.30 -19.04
N TYR A 199 -27.76 15.64 -17.97
CA TYR A 199 -29.15 15.25 -17.75
C TYR A 199 -29.65 15.88 -16.46
N LEU A 200 -30.76 16.60 -16.57
CA LEU A 200 -31.52 17.08 -15.42
C LEU A 200 -32.53 16.02 -14.99
N VAL A 201 -32.50 15.67 -13.71
CA VAL A 201 -33.46 14.73 -13.11
C VAL A 201 -34.35 15.47 -12.13
N GLU A 202 -35.64 15.50 -12.39
CA GLU A 202 -36.65 16.18 -11.60
C GLU A 202 -37.76 15.20 -11.21
N ILE A 203 -38.46 15.49 -10.10
CA ILE A 203 -39.64 14.72 -9.70
C ILE A 203 -40.88 15.52 -10.02
N GLU A 204 -41.71 15.01 -10.93
CA GLU A 204 -43.03 15.54 -11.24
C GLU A 204 -44.10 14.50 -10.88
N ASP A 205 -45.05 14.88 -10.06
CA ASP A 205 -46.16 14.04 -9.60
C ASP A 205 -45.70 12.69 -8.99
N GLY A 206 -44.55 12.69 -8.28
CA GLY A 206 -43.98 11.51 -7.64
C GLY A 206 -43.22 10.57 -8.61
N VAL A 207 -43.03 10.96 -9.86
CA VAL A 207 -42.29 10.20 -10.87
C VAL A 207 -41.03 10.96 -11.29
N SER A 208 -39.88 10.29 -11.30
CA SER A 208 -38.62 10.88 -11.79
C SER A 208 -38.66 11.02 -13.31
N LYS A 209 -38.40 12.22 -13.79
CA LYS A 209 -38.20 12.53 -15.22
C LYS A 209 -36.77 12.93 -15.45
N MET A 210 -36.19 12.43 -16.51
CA MET A 210 -34.83 12.76 -16.95
C MET A 210 -34.90 13.49 -18.30
N THR A 211 -34.31 14.68 -18.34
CA THR A 211 -34.29 15.53 -19.54
C THR A 211 -32.84 15.86 -19.91
N LYS A 212 -32.47 15.60 -21.16
CA LYS A 212 -31.14 16.00 -21.68
C LYS A 212 -31.15 17.52 -21.89
N GLN A 213 -30.13 18.19 -21.41
CA GLN A 213 -29.87 19.61 -21.60
C GLN A 213 -28.90 19.89 -22.75
#